data_b1e551dc58528cdaf13f77dac011fa30
#
_entry.id   b1e551dc58528cdaf13f77dac011fa30
#
_cell.length_a   1.000
_cell.length_b   1.000
_cell.length_c   1.000
_cell.angle_alpha   90.00
_cell.angle_beta   90.00
_cell.angle_gamma   90.00
#
_symmetry.space_group_name_H-M   'P 1'
#
loop_
_entity.id
_entity.type
_entity.pdbx_description
1 polymer ?
#
loop_
_entity_poly.entity_id
_entity_poly.type
_entity_poly.pdbx_seq_one_letter_code
_entity_poly.pdbx_strand_id
1 'polypeptide(L)'
;MAPEVTDSLALVPRQMYIRRIIRHKFVLKSDLQVADPDRKAFRIAALPTAPLHKCMADASLLADIVISKYVYHLPFYRVMETYKELGVSISASTINDWFKAVVGKVKPIYDLLRAHVLACDYVQVDESTLPVIDNEKRRAVKGYVWSAVNVMTGDRFFFYEHGSRSARVAMGLLKDFTGAIQSDGYIVYEHFEGMEGKKLLGCWAHARRKFFEAKVENEKLALEALSYIRRLYDVEAEADALDAADNKPDHERRKALRQEKAYPEIKKFETWMEASILKCPPKSLMEEAISYTYKILKKLSLYVTDGRYKIDDNMVENSIRPLAIGRVNGNCECSIFGKK
;
A
#
# COMPACT_ATOMS: atom_id res chain seq x y z
N MET A 1 -13.68 15.69 -53.51
CA MET A 1 -13.13 16.33 -52.31
C MET A 1 -13.24 15.31 -51.16
N ALA A 2 -12.19 15.08 -50.42
CA ALA A 2 -12.27 14.30 -49.20
C ALA A 2 -13.02 15.11 -48.12
N PRO A 3 -13.81 14.45 -47.24
CA PRO A 3 -14.50 15.15 -46.16
C PRO A 3 -13.46 15.69 -45.15
N GLU A 4 -13.72 16.88 -44.62
CA GLU A 4 -12.99 17.39 -43.49
C GLU A 4 -13.53 16.69 -42.22
N VAL A 5 -12.63 16.07 -41.43
CA VAL A 5 -12.97 15.35 -40.22
C VAL A 5 -12.45 16.13 -39.02
N THR A 6 -13.34 16.41 -38.07
CA THR A 6 -12.98 17.04 -36.81
C THR A 6 -13.40 16.14 -35.67
N ASP A 7 -12.44 15.72 -34.83
CA ASP A 7 -12.70 14.91 -33.64
C ASP A 7 -12.87 15.79 -32.40
N SER A 8 -13.83 15.47 -31.57
CA SER A 8 -14.06 16.12 -30.28
C SER A 8 -14.25 15.10 -29.18
N LEU A 9 -13.75 15.37 -27.97
CA LEU A 9 -14.00 14.57 -26.80
C LEU A 9 -15.38 14.90 -26.23
N ALA A 10 -16.20 13.87 -26.03
CA ALA A 10 -17.52 13.98 -25.41
C ALA A 10 -17.63 13.05 -24.21
N LEU A 11 -18.36 13.45 -23.18
CA LEU A 11 -18.62 12.66 -21.97
C LEU A 11 -20.10 12.22 -21.93
N VAL A 12 -20.34 10.93 -21.72
CA VAL A 12 -21.66 10.44 -21.34
C VAL A 12 -21.72 10.48 -19.81
N PRO A 13 -22.61 11.28 -19.23
CA PRO A 13 -22.76 11.36 -17.77
C PRO A 13 -23.11 10.01 -17.15
N ARG A 14 -22.75 9.83 -15.89
CA ARG A 14 -23.21 8.68 -15.08
C ARG A 14 -24.72 8.56 -15.12
N GLN A 15 -25.22 7.32 -15.18
CA GLN A 15 -26.64 7.04 -15.16
C GLN A 15 -26.94 5.93 -14.16
N MET A 16 -28.04 6.10 -13.40
CA MET A 16 -28.63 5.04 -12.58
C MET A 16 -29.93 4.56 -13.23
N TYR A 17 -30.12 3.24 -13.25
CA TYR A 17 -31.31 2.65 -13.82
C TYR A 17 -31.78 1.45 -13.00
N ILE A 18 -33.07 1.13 -13.09
CA ILE A 18 -33.66 -0.05 -12.47
C ILE A 18 -33.58 -1.21 -13.44
N ARG A 19 -32.79 -2.25 -13.08
CA ARG A 19 -32.80 -3.54 -13.79
C ARG A 19 -33.94 -4.38 -13.25
N ARG A 20 -35.00 -4.60 -14.06
CA ARG A 20 -36.14 -5.45 -13.71
C ARG A 20 -35.92 -6.86 -14.25
N ILE A 21 -35.94 -7.87 -13.37
CA ILE A 21 -35.86 -9.29 -13.73
C ILE A 21 -37.26 -9.86 -13.60
N ILE A 22 -37.84 -10.27 -14.74
CA ILE A 22 -39.18 -10.88 -14.79
C ILE A 22 -38.98 -12.38 -14.90
N ARG A 23 -39.56 -13.13 -13.97
CA ARG A 23 -39.55 -14.59 -13.98
C ARG A 23 -40.99 -15.11 -13.97
N HIS A 24 -41.36 -15.81 -15.02
CA HIS A 24 -42.67 -16.44 -15.11
C HIS A 24 -42.73 -17.68 -14.22
N LYS A 25 -43.87 -17.83 -13.52
CA LYS A 25 -44.20 -19.04 -12.77
C LYS A 25 -45.04 -19.95 -13.67
N PHE A 26 -44.68 -21.20 -13.74
CA PHE A 26 -45.39 -22.21 -14.51
C PHE A 26 -45.96 -23.28 -13.58
N VAL A 27 -47.18 -23.76 -13.89
CA VAL A 27 -47.83 -24.88 -13.22
C VAL A 27 -48.19 -25.89 -14.29
N LEU A 28 -48.04 -27.18 -14.00
CA LEU A 28 -48.50 -28.24 -14.92
C LEU A 28 -50.03 -28.17 -15.05
N LYS A 29 -50.55 -28.38 -16.26
CA LYS A 29 -51.99 -28.36 -16.50
C LYS A 29 -52.75 -29.38 -15.63
N SER A 30 -52.17 -30.53 -15.34
CA SER A 30 -52.66 -31.54 -14.42
C SER A 30 -52.86 -31.01 -12.99
N ASP A 31 -52.00 -30.12 -12.56
CA ASP A 31 -51.98 -29.61 -11.19
C ASP A 31 -52.96 -28.45 -11.01
N LEU A 32 -53.49 -27.87 -12.11
CA LEU A 32 -54.51 -26.83 -12.08
C LEU A 32 -55.84 -27.30 -11.48
N GLN A 33 -56.16 -28.61 -11.59
CA GLN A 33 -57.38 -29.24 -11.09
C GLN A 33 -57.23 -29.71 -9.63
N VAL A 34 -56.03 -29.63 -9.03
CA VAL A 34 -55.83 -30.02 -7.62
C VAL A 34 -56.28 -28.92 -6.70
N ALA A 35 -57.27 -29.23 -5.85
CA ALA A 35 -57.86 -28.27 -4.91
C ALA A 35 -56.90 -27.91 -3.76
N ASP A 36 -55.90 -28.76 -3.47
CA ASP A 36 -54.94 -28.56 -2.39
C ASP A 36 -53.79 -27.61 -2.81
N PRO A 37 -53.67 -26.44 -2.20
CA PRO A 37 -52.60 -25.47 -2.53
C PRO A 37 -51.22 -26.03 -2.32
N ASP A 38 -50.99 -26.93 -1.36
CA ASP A 38 -49.67 -27.48 -1.00
C ASP A 38 -49.21 -28.55 -2.00
N ARG A 39 -50.11 -29.08 -2.82
CA ARG A 39 -49.79 -30.02 -3.89
C ARG A 39 -49.41 -29.41 -5.24
N LYS A 40 -49.63 -28.06 -5.39
CA LYS A 40 -49.32 -27.38 -6.66
C LYS A 40 -47.83 -27.17 -6.81
N ALA A 41 -47.16 -27.93 -7.66
CA ALA A 41 -45.77 -27.79 -7.99
C ALA A 41 -45.55 -26.60 -8.94
N PHE A 42 -45.16 -25.45 -8.41
CA PHE A 42 -44.75 -24.31 -9.21
C PHE A 42 -43.29 -24.44 -9.67
N ARG A 43 -43.06 -24.20 -10.95
CA ARG A 43 -41.70 -24.09 -11.53
C ARG A 43 -41.45 -22.64 -11.90
N ILE A 44 -40.30 -22.12 -11.40
CA ILE A 44 -39.84 -20.79 -11.72
C ILE A 44 -38.34 -20.85 -11.98
N ALA A 45 -37.84 -20.12 -12.97
CA ALA A 45 -36.42 -20.01 -13.21
C ALA A 45 -35.66 -19.54 -11.99
N ALA A 46 -34.46 -20.06 -11.77
CA ALA A 46 -33.59 -19.57 -10.70
C ALA A 46 -33.30 -18.08 -10.85
N LEU A 47 -33.14 -17.36 -9.75
CA LEU A 47 -32.61 -16.00 -9.79
C LEU A 47 -31.17 -16.01 -10.25
N PRO A 48 -30.75 -15.04 -11.08
CA PRO A 48 -29.32 -14.82 -11.31
C PRO A 48 -28.56 -14.68 -10.00
N THR A 49 -27.34 -15.15 -9.98
CA THR A 49 -26.46 -14.99 -8.82
C THR A 49 -26.22 -13.51 -8.56
N ALA A 50 -26.55 -13.05 -7.36
CA ALA A 50 -26.27 -11.69 -6.90
C ALA A 50 -25.05 -11.67 -5.96
N PRO A 51 -24.23 -10.63 -5.97
CA PRO A 51 -23.09 -10.52 -5.05
C PRO A 51 -23.48 -10.60 -3.58
N LEU A 52 -24.59 -10.00 -3.23
CA LEU A 52 -25.16 -10.00 -1.87
C LEU A 52 -26.57 -10.60 -1.88
N HIS A 53 -26.84 -11.45 -0.91
CA HIS A 53 -28.16 -12.04 -0.75
C HIS A 53 -29.18 -10.97 -0.28
N LYS A 54 -30.39 -10.98 -0.86
CA LYS A 54 -31.48 -10.02 -0.55
C LYS A 54 -31.07 -8.54 -0.65
N CYS A 55 -30.12 -8.21 -1.52
CA CYS A 55 -29.67 -6.85 -1.78
C CYS A 55 -30.31 -6.34 -3.07
N MET A 56 -30.79 -5.10 -3.03
CA MET A 56 -31.33 -4.44 -4.23
C MET A 56 -30.22 -3.83 -5.11
N ALA A 57 -29.01 -3.64 -4.56
CA ALA A 57 -27.89 -3.12 -5.33
C ALA A 57 -27.32 -4.22 -6.24
N ASP A 58 -27.18 -3.90 -7.53
CA ASP A 58 -26.46 -4.72 -8.48
C ASP A 58 -24.94 -4.64 -8.24
N ALA A 59 -24.18 -5.56 -8.81
CA ALA A 59 -22.72 -5.59 -8.74
C ALA A 59 -22.09 -4.26 -9.15
N SER A 60 -22.63 -3.59 -10.18
CA SER A 60 -22.13 -2.30 -10.66
C SER A 60 -22.26 -1.18 -9.62
N LEU A 61 -23.38 -1.11 -8.90
CA LEU A 61 -23.58 -0.11 -7.84
C LEU A 61 -22.68 -0.40 -6.63
N LEU A 62 -22.54 -1.67 -6.26
CA LEU A 62 -21.65 -2.08 -5.17
C LEU A 62 -20.19 -1.77 -5.50
N ALA A 63 -19.75 -2.02 -6.74
CA ALA A 63 -18.40 -1.66 -7.20
C ALA A 63 -18.20 -0.14 -7.20
N ASP A 64 -19.18 0.63 -7.63
CA ASP A 64 -19.12 2.09 -7.63
C ASP A 64 -18.97 2.68 -6.23
N ILE A 65 -19.64 2.13 -5.22
CA ILE A 65 -19.50 2.54 -3.81
C ILE A 65 -18.04 2.33 -3.35
N VAL A 66 -17.45 1.17 -3.66
CA VAL A 66 -16.08 0.84 -3.26
C VAL A 66 -15.04 1.71 -3.99
N ILE A 67 -15.20 1.88 -5.30
CA ILE A 67 -14.34 2.73 -6.14
C ILE A 67 -14.42 4.18 -5.67
N SER A 68 -15.64 4.70 -5.47
CA SER A 68 -15.84 6.07 -4.97
C SER A 68 -15.12 6.28 -3.63
N LYS A 69 -15.20 5.32 -2.72
CA LYS A 69 -14.56 5.41 -1.40
C LYS A 69 -13.04 5.36 -1.45
N TYR A 70 -12.45 4.42 -2.22
CA TYR A 70 -11.01 4.13 -2.15
C TYR A 70 -10.19 4.68 -3.31
N VAL A 71 -10.77 4.82 -4.50
CA VAL A 71 -10.05 5.37 -5.66
C VAL A 71 -10.24 6.89 -5.74
N TYR A 72 -11.50 7.35 -5.54
CA TYR A 72 -11.81 8.79 -5.59
C TYR A 72 -11.78 9.46 -4.22
N HIS A 73 -11.53 8.71 -3.14
CA HIS A 73 -11.45 9.19 -1.77
C HIS A 73 -12.68 9.98 -1.30
N LEU A 74 -13.86 9.63 -1.82
CA LEU A 74 -15.10 10.30 -1.46
C LEU A 74 -15.63 9.77 -0.13
N PRO A 75 -16.01 10.64 0.81
CA PRO A 75 -16.77 10.22 1.97
C PRO A 75 -18.19 9.81 1.55
N PHE A 76 -18.81 8.88 2.28
CA PHE A 76 -20.11 8.32 1.88
C PHE A 76 -21.21 9.36 1.72
N TYR A 77 -21.21 10.44 2.51
CA TYR A 77 -22.22 11.50 2.35
C TYR A 77 -22.14 12.14 0.95
N ARG A 78 -20.94 12.34 0.37
CA ARG A 78 -20.79 12.83 -1.00
C ARG A 78 -21.23 11.81 -2.04
N VAL A 79 -20.95 10.53 -1.81
CA VAL A 79 -21.45 9.46 -2.67
C VAL A 79 -22.98 9.44 -2.67
N MET A 80 -23.59 9.62 -1.50
CA MET A 80 -25.04 9.70 -1.36
C MET A 80 -25.64 10.90 -2.11
N GLU A 81 -25.01 12.08 -1.99
CA GLU A 81 -25.46 13.28 -2.73
C GLU A 81 -25.35 13.07 -4.25
N THR A 82 -24.25 12.47 -4.75
CA THR A 82 -24.14 12.12 -6.16
C THR A 82 -25.28 11.19 -6.63
N TYR A 83 -25.66 10.18 -5.82
CA TYR A 83 -26.77 9.30 -6.18
C TYR A 83 -28.11 10.02 -6.15
N LYS A 84 -28.30 10.95 -5.22
CA LYS A 84 -29.49 11.77 -5.12
C LYS A 84 -29.66 12.69 -6.34
N GLU A 85 -28.57 13.27 -6.86
CA GLU A 85 -28.56 14.03 -8.11
C GLU A 85 -28.96 13.15 -9.31
N LEU A 86 -28.66 11.86 -9.28
CA LEU A 86 -29.09 10.85 -10.27
C LEU A 86 -30.53 10.32 -10.00
N GLY A 87 -31.26 10.92 -9.05
CA GLY A 87 -32.64 10.57 -8.73
C GLY A 87 -32.83 9.42 -7.73
N VAL A 88 -31.77 8.94 -7.07
CA VAL A 88 -31.84 7.80 -6.15
C VAL A 88 -31.36 8.18 -4.75
N SER A 89 -32.25 8.11 -3.77
CA SER A 89 -31.93 8.34 -2.36
C SER A 89 -31.65 7.02 -1.65
N ILE A 90 -30.43 6.88 -1.09
CA ILE A 90 -30.00 5.71 -0.32
C ILE A 90 -29.57 6.19 1.06
N SER A 91 -30.01 5.50 2.12
CA SER A 91 -29.64 5.88 3.49
C SER A 91 -28.16 5.57 3.80
N ALA A 92 -27.58 6.32 4.73
CA ALA A 92 -26.19 6.11 5.18
C ALA A 92 -26.00 4.70 5.78
N SER A 93 -26.97 4.19 6.54
CA SER A 93 -26.94 2.83 7.08
C SER A 93 -26.89 1.80 5.95
N THR A 94 -27.74 1.95 4.93
CA THR A 94 -27.78 1.02 3.79
C THR A 94 -26.45 0.99 3.03
N ILE A 95 -25.85 2.14 2.71
CA ILE A 95 -24.54 2.21 2.04
C ILE A 95 -23.46 1.55 2.90
N ASN A 96 -23.43 1.83 4.20
CA ASN A 96 -22.45 1.22 5.11
C ASN A 96 -22.61 -0.30 5.20
N ASP A 97 -23.85 -0.81 5.26
CA ASP A 97 -24.09 -2.25 5.34
C ASP A 97 -23.69 -2.96 4.03
N TRP A 98 -24.04 -2.39 2.89
CA TRP A 98 -23.60 -2.91 1.58
C TRP A 98 -22.10 -2.90 1.46
N PHE A 99 -21.45 -1.80 1.84
CA PHE A 99 -20.00 -1.66 1.80
C PHE A 99 -19.32 -2.73 2.68
N LYS A 100 -19.74 -2.89 3.94
CA LYS A 100 -19.21 -3.94 4.84
C LYS A 100 -19.38 -5.34 4.26
N ALA A 101 -20.55 -5.62 3.69
CA ALA A 101 -20.83 -6.92 3.10
C ALA A 101 -19.93 -7.20 1.87
N VAL A 102 -19.70 -6.20 1.01
CA VAL A 102 -18.82 -6.33 -0.16
C VAL A 102 -17.36 -6.53 0.30
N VAL A 103 -16.88 -5.73 1.25
CA VAL A 103 -15.52 -5.88 1.81
C VAL A 103 -15.32 -7.30 2.38
N GLY A 104 -16.33 -7.84 3.09
CA GLY A 104 -16.30 -9.22 3.55
C GLY A 104 -16.19 -10.25 2.41
N LYS A 105 -16.84 -9.99 1.27
CA LYS A 105 -16.78 -10.87 0.09
C LYS A 105 -15.43 -10.85 -0.64
N VAL A 106 -14.73 -9.72 -0.64
CA VAL A 106 -13.41 -9.60 -1.27
C VAL A 106 -12.25 -10.03 -0.37
N LYS A 107 -12.53 -10.33 0.92
CA LYS A 107 -11.50 -10.77 1.86
C LYS A 107 -10.67 -11.97 1.36
N PRO A 108 -11.21 -13.03 0.75
CA PRO A 108 -10.39 -14.13 0.22
C PRO A 108 -9.37 -13.67 -0.83
N ILE A 109 -9.72 -12.66 -1.65
CA ILE A 109 -8.79 -12.07 -2.65
C ILE A 109 -7.66 -11.33 -1.92
N TYR A 110 -7.98 -10.59 -0.86
CA TYR A 110 -6.97 -9.95 -0.02
C TYR A 110 -6.03 -10.98 0.63
N ASP A 111 -6.56 -12.08 1.15
CA ASP A 111 -5.75 -13.13 1.79
C ASP A 111 -4.80 -13.79 0.77
N LEU A 112 -5.27 -14.02 -0.47
CA LEU A 112 -4.43 -14.50 -1.57
C LEU A 112 -3.36 -13.50 -1.98
N LEU A 113 -3.70 -12.21 -2.10
CA LEU A 113 -2.75 -11.15 -2.42
C LEU A 113 -1.67 -11.03 -1.33
N ARG A 114 -2.06 -11.09 -0.06
CA ARG A 114 -1.13 -11.09 1.06
C ARG A 114 -0.17 -12.28 0.99
N ALA A 115 -0.69 -13.48 0.75
CA ALA A 115 0.12 -14.70 0.61
C ALA A 115 1.08 -14.57 -0.58
N HIS A 116 0.61 -14.05 -1.73
CA HIS A 116 1.42 -13.83 -2.92
C HIS A 116 2.57 -12.83 -2.66
N VAL A 117 2.28 -11.69 -2.03
CA VAL A 117 3.31 -10.68 -1.71
C VAL A 117 4.37 -11.25 -0.76
N LEU A 118 3.97 -12.04 0.22
CA LEU A 118 4.88 -12.62 1.22
C LEU A 118 5.57 -13.92 0.74
N ALA A 119 5.21 -14.45 -0.43
CA ALA A 119 5.88 -15.61 -1.03
C ALA A 119 7.20 -15.24 -1.77
N CYS A 120 7.54 -13.93 -1.83
CA CYS A 120 8.80 -13.49 -2.43
C CYS A 120 9.98 -13.66 -1.47
N ASP A 121 11.18 -13.43 -1.99
CA ASP A 121 12.43 -13.43 -1.22
C ASP A 121 12.97 -12.01 -0.91
N TYR A 122 12.20 -10.97 -1.30
CA TYR A 122 12.56 -9.58 -1.02
C TYR A 122 11.32 -8.69 -0.90
N VAL A 123 11.12 -8.12 0.28
CA VAL A 123 9.99 -7.26 0.63
C VAL A 123 10.45 -5.93 1.21
N GLN A 124 9.78 -4.85 0.82
CA GLN A 124 9.85 -3.58 1.54
C GLN A 124 8.65 -3.44 2.46
N VAL A 125 8.89 -2.98 3.69
CA VAL A 125 7.85 -2.80 4.72
C VAL A 125 7.99 -1.45 5.38
N ASP A 126 6.86 -0.77 5.56
CA ASP A 126 6.78 0.50 6.27
C ASP A 126 5.43 0.61 6.99
N GLU A 127 5.35 1.50 7.98
CA GLU A 127 4.12 1.80 8.68
C GLU A 127 3.80 3.31 8.68
N SER A 128 2.57 3.62 8.35
CA SER A 128 2.08 5.01 8.35
C SER A 128 1.01 5.26 9.39
N THR A 129 0.97 6.48 9.90
CA THR A 129 -0.04 6.89 10.87
C THR A 129 -1.41 7.02 10.22
N LEU A 130 -2.44 6.57 10.92
CA LEU A 130 -3.83 6.70 10.52
C LEU A 130 -4.65 7.19 11.72
N PRO A 131 -5.42 8.30 11.61
CA PRO A 131 -6.36 8.67 12.65
C PRO A 131 -7.51 7.66 12.68
N VAL A 132 -7.76 7.07 13.84
CA VAL A 132 -8.81 6.07 14.06
C VAL A 132 -9.75 6.59 15.11
N ILE A 133 -11.06 6.54 14.85
CA ILE A 133 -12.07 6.94 15.85
C ILE A 133 -12.14 5.85 16.93
N ASP A 134 -11.83 6.25 18.15
CA ASP A 134 -12.00 5.44 19.35
C ASP A 134 -13.36 5.80 19.98
N ASN A 135 -14.32 4.90 19.85
CA ASN A 135 -15.68 5.13 20.34
C ASN A 135 -15.75 5.22 21.86
N GLU A 136 -14.86 4.54 22.59
CA GLU A 136 -14.79 4.62 24.05
C GLU A 136 -14.28 5.98 24.50
N LYS A 137 -13.23 6.49 23.83
CA LYS A 137 -12.64 7.80 24.11
C LYS A 137 -13.37 8.96 23.42
N ARG A 138 -14.32 8.69 22.55
CA ARG A 138 -15.07 9.66 21.72
C ARG A 138 -14.16 10.68 21.01
N ARG A 139 -12.97 10.23 20.58
CA ARG A 139 -12.02 11.07 19.83
C ARG A 139 -11.20 10.23 18.86
N ALA A 140 -10.62 10.90 17.88
CA ALA A 140 -9.62 10.27 17.02
C ALA A 140 -8.34 10.00 17.82
N VAL A 141 -7.83 8.77 17.72
CA VAL A 141 -6.54 8.35 18.27
C VAL A 141 -5.58 8.02 17.13
N LYS A 142 -4.29 8.15 17.38
CA LYS A 142 -3.26 7.78 16.42
C LYS A 142 -3.18 6.25 16.34
N GLY A 143 -3.55 5.71 15.20
CA GLY A 143 -3.30 4.33 14.84
C GLY A 143 -2.23 4.20 13.76
N TYR A 144 -1.89 2.97 13.38
CA TYR A 144 -0.91 2.67 12.34
C TYR A 144 -1.46 1.63 11.37
N VAL A 145 -1.18 1.82 10.11
CA VAL A 145 -1.37 0.85 9.04
C VAL A 145 0.00 0.46 8.49
N TRP A 146 0.21 -0.81 8.31
CA TRP A 146 1.42 -1.40 7.76
C TRP A 146 1.24 -1.60 6.26
N SER A 147 2.28 -1.37 5.50
CA SER A 147 2.36 -1.68 4.07
C SER A 147 3.49 -2.65 3.83
N ALA A 148 3.27 -3.64 2.97
CA ALA A 148 4.31 -4.52 2.47
C ALA A 148 4.23 -4.58 0.95
N VAL A 149 5.39 -4.51 0.31
CA VAL A 149 5.53 -4.49 -1.15
C VAL A 149 6.52 -5.58 -1.58
N ASN A 150 6.09 -6.47 -2.47
CA ASN A 150 7.00 -7.32 -3.21
C ASN A 150 7.76 -6.44 -4.22
N VAL A 151 9.06 -6.27 -4.01
CA VAL A 151 9.86 -5.35 -4.81
C VAL A 151 9.99 -5.77 -6.27
N MET A 152 9.90 -7.07 -6.54
CA MET A 152 10.08 -7.61 -7.90
C MET A 152 8.84 -7.44 -8.78
N THR A 153 7.64 -7.53 -8.21
CA THR A 153 6.39 -7.42 -8.96
C THR A 153 5.69 -6.08 -8.76
N GLY A 154 6.00 -5.35 -7.68
CA GLY A 154 5.30 -4.13 -7.28
C GLY A 154 3.96 -4.39 -6.59
N ASP A 155 3.58 -5.66 -6.42
CA ASP A 155 2.35 -6.02 -5.70
C ASP A 155 2.49 -5.67 -4.23
N ARG A 156 1.39 -5.19 -3.66
CA ARG A 156 1.39 -4.64 -2.31
C ARG A 156 0.10 -4.98 -1.57
N PHE A 157 0.18 -5.03 -0.25
CA PHE A 157 -1.00 -5.08 0.59
C PHE A 157 -0.82 -4.19 1.83
N PHE A 158 -1.94 -3.84 2.44
CA PHE A 158 -1.98 -3.08 3.68
C PHE A 158 -2.51 -3.95 4.80
N PHE A 159 -1.92 -3.79 5.98
CA PHE A 159 -2.30 -4.56 7.15
C PHE A 159 -2.57 -3.64 8.34
N TYR A 160 -3.67 -3.88 9.04
CA TYR A 160 -4.08 -3.11 10.20
C TYR A 160 -4.35 -4.06 11.37
N GLU A 161 -3.69 -3.83 12.48
CA GLU A 161 -3.89 -4.61 13.70
C GLU A 161 -4.18 -3.68 14.88
N HIS A 162 -5.44 -3.31 15.03
CA HIS A 162 -5.93 -2.42 16.10
C HIS A 162 -5.15 -1.11 16.27
N GLY A 163 -4.55 -0.60 15.18
CA GLY A 163 -3.72 0.60 15.19
C GLY A 163 -2.37 0.44 15.87
N SER A 164 -1.93 -0.76 16.16
CA SER A 164 -0.70 -1.02 16.87
C SER A 164 0.54 -0.88 15.98
N ARG A 165 1.62 -0.27 16.52
CA ARG A 165 2.96 -0.20 15.94
C ARG A 165 3.96 -1.11 16.70
N SER A 166 3.49 -2.12 17.39
CA SER A 166 4.33 -2.95 18.24
C SER A 166 5.12 -4.01 17.46
N ALA A 167 6.23 -4.47 18.04
CA ALA A 167 7.01 -5.59 17.53
C ALA A 167 6.17 -6.85 17.30
N ARG A 168 5.14 -7.09 18.14
CA ARG A 168 4.22 -8.22 17.98
C ARG A 168 3.52 -8.20 16.62
N VAL A 169 3.16 -7.02 16.13
CA VAL A 169 2.49 -6.87 14.82
C VAL A 169 3.46 -7.20 13.70
N ALA A 170 4.67 -6.63 13.71
CA ALA A 170 5.70 -6.94 12.74
C ALA A 170 6.05 -8.43 12.72
N MET A 171 6.22 -9.03 13.92
CA MET A 171 6.48 -10.47 14.07
C MET A 171 5.33 -11.30 13.52
N GLY A 172 4.08 -10.96 13.81
CA GLY A 172 2.90 -11.64 13.25
C GLY A 172 2.78 -11.52 11.73
N LEU A 173 3.31 -10.43 11.16
CA LEU A 173 3.32 -10.20 9.73
C LEU A 173 4.42 -10.99 9.00
N LEU A 174 5.65 -11.01 9.56
CA LEU A 174 6.86 -11.44 8.88
C LEU A 174 7.54 -12.67 9.52
N LYS A 175 6.95 -13.31 10.55
CA LYS A 175 7.58 -14.45 11.24
C LYS A 175 7.96 -15.60 10.30
N ASP A 176 7.07 -15.92 9.36
CA ASP A 176 7.23 -17.02 8.40
C ASP A 176 7.90 -16.57 7.08
N PHE A 177 8.18 -15.28 6.93
CA PHE A 177 8.88 -14.74 5.77
C PHE A 177 10.36 -15.13 5.82
N THR A 178 10.90 -15.54 4.68
CA THR A 178 12.35 -15.80 4.49
C THR A 178 12.86 -14.95 3.34
N GLY A 179 13.98 -14.26 3.55
CA GLY A 179 14.53 -13.37 2.53
C GLY A 179 14.96 -12.02 3.08
N ALA A 180 15.02 -11.03 2.20
CA ALA A 180 15.42 -9.68 2.50
C ALA A 180 14.21 -8.82 2.93
N ILE A 181 14.34 -8.13 4.05
CA ILE A 181 13.37 -7.17 4.57
C ILE A 181 14.04 -5.80 4.56
N GLN A 182 13.51 -4.85 3.80
CA GLN A 182 14.00 -3.48 3.77
C GLN A 182 13.00 -2.54 4.44
N SER A 183 13.51 -1.66 5.30
CA SER A 183 12.70 -0.70 6.06
C SER A 183 13.50 0.56 6.40
N ASP A 184 12.83 1.55 6.98
CA ASP A 184 13.39 2.83 7.45
C ASP A 184 14.39 2.73 8.61
N GLY A 185 14.64 1.52 9.13
CA GLY A 185 15.50 1.29 10.30
C GLY A 185 14.75 1.47 11.63
N TYR A 186 13.42 1.42 11.63
CA TYR A 186 12.65 1.43 12.86
C TYR A 186 13.02 0.23 13.76
N ILE A 187 13.19 0.49 15.06
CA ILE A 187 13.71 -0.48 16.05
C ILE A 187 12.95 -1.80 16.09
N VAL A 188 11.70 -1.82 15.68
CA VAL A 188 10.86 -3.02 15.64
C VAL A 188 11.43 -4.11 14.73
N TYR A 189 12.08 -3.71 13.64
CA TYR A 189 12.68 -4.66 12.69
C TYR A 189 13.97 -5.28 13.22
N GLU A 190 14.61 -4.69 14.23
CA GLU A 190 15.79 -5.28 14.89
C GLU A 190 15.50 -6.67 15.47
N HIS A 191 14.24 -6.97 15.82
CA HIS A 191 13.84 -8.29 16.29
C HIS A 191 14.06 -9.40 15.25
N PHE A 192 14.20 -9.08 13.99
CA PHE A 192 14.50 -10.04 12.92
C PHE A 192 16.01 -10.23 12.69
N GLU A 193 16.86 -9.42 13.34
CA GLU A 193 18.30 -9.50 13.17
C GLU A 193 18.84 -10.83 13.77
N GLY A 194 19.64 -11.53 12.97
CA GLY A 194 20.18 -12.84 13.36
C GLY A 194 19.19 -14.02 13.24
N MET A 195 17.93 -13.79 12.86
CA MET A 195 17.02 -14.87 12.55
C MET A 195 17.44 -15.58 11.27
N GLU A 196 17.46 -16.92 11.31
CA GLU A 196 17.79 -17.74 10.15
C GLU A 196 16.89 -17.41 8.95
N GLY A 197 17.51 -17.31 7.77
CA GLY A 197 16.81 -17.01 6.53
C GLY A 197 16.38 -15.56 6.34
N LYS A 198 16.70 -14.64 7.27
CA LYS A 198 16.31 -13.22 7.17
C LYS A 198 17.53 -12.32 7.00
N LYS A 199 17.39 -11.31 6.12
CA LYS A 199 18.39 -10.25 5.92
C LYS A 199 17.70 -8.90 6.08
N LEU A 200 18.23 -8.03 6.93
CA LEU A 200 17.70 -6.68 7.12
C LEU A 200 18.48 -5.69 6.29
N LEU A 201 17.79 -4.99 5.37
CA LEU A 201 18.34 -3.90 4.59
C LEU A 201 17.90 -2.56 5.17
N GLY A 202 18.80 -1.59 5.16
CA GLY A 202 18.50 -0.20 5.50
C GLY A 202 18.06 0.62 4.28
N CYS A 203 17.70 1.86 4.52
CA CYS A 203 17.27 2.83 3.51
C CYS A 203 18.23 4.03 3.49
N TRP A 204 18.91 4.26 2.36
CA TRP A 204 19.77 5.42 2.19
C TRP A 204 19.02 6.75 2.11
N ALA A 205 17.76 6.74 1.69
CA ALA A 205 16.93 7.95 1.69
C ALA A 205 16.72 8.48 3.11
N HIS A 206 16.52 7.61 4.10
CA HIS A 206 16.39 7.98 5.52
C HIS A 206 17.70 8.50 6.10
N ALA A 207 18.83 7.85 5.81
CA ALA A 207 20.13 8.37 6.19
C ALA A 207 20.39 9.76 5.56
N ARG A 208 20.11 9.92 4.26
CA ARG A 208 20.19 11.21 3.56
C ARG A 208 19.36 12.30 4.20
N ARG A 209 18.12 11.98 4.61
CA ARG A 209 17.21 12.94 5.25
C ARG A 209 17.82 13.52 6.53
N LYS A 210 18.41 12.68 7.39
CA LYS A 210 19.06 13.13 8.63
C LYS A 210 20.21 14.10 8.36
N PHE A 211 21.07 13.83 7.39
CA PHE A 211 22.13 14.77 7.01
C PHE A 211 21.56 16.05 6.38
N PHE A 212 20.46 15.96 5.63
CA PHE A 212 19.81 17.14 5.09
C PHE A 212 19.22 18.03 6.20
N GLU A 213 18.60 17.47 7.21
CA GLU A 213 18.09 18.17 8.38
C GLU A 213 19.23 18.83 9.19
N ALA A 214 20.38 18.16 9.30
CA ALA A 214 21.56 18.68 9.98
C ALA A 214 22.23 19.89 9.28
N LYS A 215 21.84 20.24 8.05
CA LYS A 215 22.34 21.44 7.34
C LYS A 215 22.12 22.74 8.10
N VAL A 216 21.03 22.84 8.85
CA VAL A 216 20.70 24.05 9.62
C VAL A 216 21.73 24.33 10.72
N GLU A 217 22.43 23.30 11.16
CA GLU A 217 23.40 23.39 12.27
C GLU A 217 24.85 23.40 11.74
N ASN A 218 25.18 22.56 10.77
CA ASN A 218 26.50 22.47 10.17
C ASN A 218 26.41 22.16 8.67
N GLU A 219 26.20 23.19 7.87
CA GLU A 219 26.02 23.07 6.44
C GLU A 219 27.22 22.41 5.75
N LYS A 220 28.45 22.74 6.12
CA LYS A 220 29.67 22.21 5.49
C LYS A 220 29.76 20.70 5.65
N LEU A 221 29.69 20.18 6.87
CA LEU A 221 29.76 18.73 7.11
C LEU A 221 28.56 18.01 6.50
N ALA A 222 27.37 18.62 6.53
CA ALA A 222 26.18 18.04 5.93
C ALA A 222 26.32 17.90 4.41
N LEU A 223 26.85 18.91 3.72
CA LEU A 223 27.09 18.87 2.28
C LEU A 223 28.16 17.81 1.91
N GLU A 224 29.22 17.68 2.74
CA GLU A 224 30.21 16.62 2.57
C GLU A 224 29.55 15.23 2.65
N ALA A 225 28.75 14.95 3.70
CA ALA A 225 28.02 13.69 3.85
C ALA A 225 27.07 13.44 2.68
N LEU A 226 26.28 14.45 2.30
CA LEU A 226 25.34 14.37 1.18
C LEU A 226 26.05 14.10 -0.15
N SER A 227 27.31 14.56 -0.32
CA SER A 227 28.10 14.27 -1.52
C SER A 227 28.49 12.79 -1.63
N TYR A 228 28.80 12.12 -0.51
CA TYR A 228 29.03 10.66 -0.50
C TYR A 228 27.76 9.90 -0.88
N ILE A 229 26.64 10.24 -0.26
CA ILE A 229 25.38 9.58 -0.54
C ILE A 229 24.95 9.82 -2.01
N ARG A 230 25.15 11.04 -2.54
CA ARG A 230 24.87 11.35 -3.94
C ARG A 230 25.63 10.42 -4.88
N ARG A 231 26.92 10.19 -4.66
CA ARG A 231 27.71 9.28 -5.50
C ARG A 231 27.15 7.86 -5.53
N LEU A 232 26.53 7.38 -4.43
CA LEU A 232 25.82 6.09 -4.44
C LEU A 232 24.62 6.10 -5.38
N TYR A 233 23.81 7.19 -5.34
CA TYR A 233 22.69 7.34 -6.26
C TYR A 233 23.13 7.55 -7.73
N ASP A 234 24.27 8.18 -7.96
CA ASP A 234 24.84 8.33 -9.32
C ASP A 234 25.19 6.95 -9.93
N VAL A 235 25.67 5.99 -9.12
CA VAL A 235 25.89 4.59 -9.54
C VAL A 235 24.56 3.89 -9.89
N GLU A 236 23.51 4.13 -9.11
CA GLU A 236 22.18 3.59 -9.44
C GLU A 236 21.63 4.17 -10.74
N ALA A 237 21.78 5.48 -10.95
CA ALA A 237 21.36 6.14 -12.19
C ALA A 237 22.12 5.60 -13.42
N GLU A 238 23.42 5.30 -13.27
CA GLU A 238 24.21 4.65 -14.33
C GLU A 238 23.66 3.26 -14.65
N ALA A 239 23.36 2.46 -13.62
CA ALA A 239 22.79 1.13 -13.80
C ALA A 239 21.39 1.19 -14.44
N ASP A 240 20.56 2.16 -14.04
CA ASP A 240 19.22 2.36 -14.62
C ASP A 240 19.32 2.77 -16.11
N ALA A 241 20.28 3.62 -16.48
CA ALA A 241 20.52 4.01 -17.87
C ALA A 241 20.96 2.83 -18.75
N LEU A 242 21.80 1.93 -18.21
CA LEU A 242 22.21 0.71 -18.90
C LEU A 242 21.04 -0.28 -19.07
N ASP A 243 20.24 -0.46 -18.04
CA ASP A 243 19.05 -1.31 -18.10
C ASP A 243 18.02 -0.77 -19.11
N ALA A 244 17.85 0.55 -19.17
CA ALA A 244 16.96 1.21 -20.15
C ALA A 244 17.46 1.06 -21.58
N ALA A 245 18.78 1.15 -21.82
CA ALA A 245 19.38 0.97 -23.13
C ALA A 245 19.16 -0.46 -23.67
N ASP A 246 19.23 -1.45 -22.79
CA ASP A 246 19.01 -2.86 -23.14
C ASP A 246 17.52 -3.26 -23.09
N ASN A 247 16.63 -2.35 -22.67
CA ASN A 247 15.22 -2.61 -22.41
C ASN A 247 14.98 -3.84 -21.51
N LYS A 248 15.90 -4.10 -20.60
CA LYS A 248 15.86 -5.23 -19.68
C LYS A 248 16.73 -4.96 -18.45
N PRO A 249 16.22 -5.19 -17.22
CA PRO A 249 17.03 -5.16 -16.02
C PRO A 249 18.06 -6.29 -16.01
N ASP A 250 19.32 -5.94 -15.68
CA ASP A 250 20.42 -6.87 -15.51
C ASP A 250 20.96 -6.78 -14.07
N HIS A 251 20.49 -7.67 -13.23
CA HIS A 251 20.84 -7.67 -11.81
C HIS A 251 22.31 -8.04 -11.53
N GLU A 252 22.92 -8.88 -12.34
CA GLU A 252 24.33 -9.24 -12.16
C GLU A 252 25.26 -8.08 -12.57
N ARG A 253 24.97 -7.40 -13.67
CA ARG A 253 25.67 -6.18 -14.07
C ARG A 253 25.52 -5.08 -13.00
N ARG A 254 24.29 -4.85 -12.50
CA ARG A 254 24.03 -3.87 -11.44
C ARG A 254 24.81 -4.20 -10.18
N LYS A 255 24.86 -5.46 -9.77
CA LYS A 255 25.67 -5.91 -8.64
C LYS A 255 27.16 -5.66 -8.87
N ALA A 256 27.68 -6.01 -10.04
CA ALA A 256 29.08 -5.78 -10.38
C ALA A 256 29.45 -4.28 -10.31
N LEU A 257 28.61 -3.41 -10.90
CA LEU A 257 28.79 -1.96 -10.88
C LEU A 257 28.79 -1.40 -9.46
N ARG A 258 27.91 -1.88 -8.60
CA ARG A 258 27.86 -1.52 -7.17
C ARG A 258 29.11 -1.94 -6.42
N GLN A 259 29.60 -3.16 -6.67
CA GLN A 259 30.83 -3.65 -6.04
C GLN A 259 32.04 -2.83 -6.48
N GLU A 260 32.13 -2.45 -7.75
CA GLU A 260 33.24 -1.68 -8.31
C GLU A 260 33.20 -0.21 -7.85
N LYS A 261 32.03 0.45 -7.87
CA LYS A 261 31.93 1.90 -7.68
C LYS A 261 31.30 2.30 -6.34
N ALA A 262 30.20 1.68 -5.94
CA ALA A 262 29.47 2.10 -4.74
C ALA A 262 30.10 1.60 -3.44
N TYR A 263 30.57 0.35 -3.41
CA TYR A 263 31.17 -0.22 -2.20
C TYR A 263 32.42 0.54 -1.72
N PRO A 264 33.38 0.92 -2.59
CA PRO A 264 34.48 1.78 -2.16
C PRO A 264 34.06 3.14 -1.62
N GLU A 265 33.01 3.76 -2.19
CA GLU A 265 32.46 5.02 -1.68
C GLU A 265 31.81 4.86 -0.30
N ILE A 266 31.15 3.74 -0.03
CA ILE A 266 30.64 3.41 1.31
C ILE A 266 31.81 3.32 2.31
N LYS A 267 32.91 2.71 1.95
CA LYS A 267 34.09 2.61 2.82
C LYS A 267 34.76 3.95 3.10
N LYS A 268 34.84 4.82 2.09
CA LYS A 268 35.34 6.20 2.28
C LYS A 268 34.38 6.99 3.20
N PHE A 269 33.09 6.78 3.04
CA PHE A 269 32.08 7.44 3.88
C PHE A 269 32.13 6.95 5.33
N GLU A 270 32.35 5.65 5.55
CA GLU A 270 32.60 5.08 6.88
C GLU A 270 33.78 5.77 7.59
N THR A 271 34.94 5.84 6.93
CA THR A 271 36.12 6.52 7.45
C THR A 271 35.88 8.00 7.70
N TRP A 272 35.14 8.68 6.81
CA TRP A 272 34.77 10.09 6.98
C TRP A 272 33.86 10.28 8.21
N MET A 273 32.89 9.39 8.44
CA MET A 273 32.00 9.44 9.61
C MET A 273 32.78 9.30 10.92
N GLU A 274 33.74 8.34 10.98
CA GLU A 274 34.59 8.12 12.15
C GLU A 274 35.44 9.36 12.49
N ALA A 275 35.99 10.03 11.48
CA ALA A 275 36.79 11.25 11.67
C ALA A 275 35.92 12.48 12.00
N SER A 276 34.68 12.52 11.49
CA SER A 276 33.81 13.70 11.60
C SER A 276 33.00 13.72 12.88
N ILE A 277 32.63 12.58 13.43
CA ILE A 277 31.86 12.51 14.69
C ILE A 277 32.59 13.19 15.85
N LEU A 278 33.91 13.08 15.87
CA LEU A 278 34.76 13.70 16.91
C LEU A 278 34.74 15.23 16.87
N LYS A 279 34.28 15.82 15.77
CA LYS A 279 34.17 17.29 15.57
C LYS A 279 32.77 17.81 15.86
N CYS A 280 31.81 16.92 16.14
CA CYS A 280 30.43 17.29 16.36
C CYS A 280 30.14 17.49 17.86
N PRO A 281 29.40 18.56 18.25
CA PRO A 281 28.92 18.67 19.61
C PRO A 281 27.99 17.49 19.97
N PRO A 282 28.03 17.00 21.21
CA PRO A 282 27.11 15.96 21.66
C PRO A 282 25.65 16.38 21.52
N LYS A 283 24.80 15.49 21.04
CA LYS A 283 23.35 15.71 20.78
C LYS A 283 23.06 16.75 19.71
N SER A 284 24.03 17.08 18.85
CA SER A 284 23.80 17.90 17.68
C SER A 284 23.11 17.06 16.58
N LEU A 285 22.35 17.72 15.69
CA LEU A 285 21.71 17.04 14.56
C LEU A 285 22.73 16.31 13.68
N MET A 286 23.94 16.84 13.56
CA MET A 286 25.03 16.21 12.80
C MET A 286 25.55 14.96 13.50
N GLU A 287 25.77 15.01 14.83
CA GLU A 287 26.17 13.84 15.62
C GLU A 287 25.10 12.73 15.52
N GLU A 288 23.83 13.10 15.67
CA GLU A 288 22.70 12.15 15.53
C GLU A 288 22.65 11.53 14.13
N ALA A 289 22.87 12.32 13.07
CA ALA A 289 22.88 11.83 11.69
C ALA A 289 24.03 10.82 11.44
N ILE A 290 25.22 11.14 11.92
CA ILE A 290 26.40 10.25 11.81
C ILE A 290 26.17 8.99 12.64
N SER A 291 25.79 9.11 13.91
CA SER A 291 25.57 7.98 14.81
C SER A 291 24.49 7.03 14.28
N TYR A 292 23.37 7.57 13.81
CA TYR A 292 22.31 6.79 13.18
C TYR A 292 22.83 6.01 11.97
N THR A 293 23.50 6.71 11.04
CA THR A 293 23.97 6.11 9.79
C THR A 293 25.05 5.06 10.03
N TYR A 294 25.98 5.34 10.93
CA TYR A 294 27.03 4.41 11.31
C TYR A 294 26.47 3.14 11.96
N LYS A 295 25.51 3.28 12.88
CA LYS A 295 24.84 2.15 13.53
C LYS A 295 24.22 1.18 12.54
N ILE A 296 23.59 1.69 11.47
CA ILE A 296 22.91 0.86 10.47
C ILE A 296 23.74 0.64 9.20
N LEU A 297 25.01 1.06 9.16
CA LEU A 297 25.84 1.04 7.96
C LEU A 297 25.95 -0.36 7.35
N LYS A 298 26.07 -1.40 8.19
CA LYS A 298 26.06 -2.79 7.73
C LYS A 298 24.81 -3.13 6.93
N LYS A 299 23.62 -2.69 7.41
CA LYS A 299 22.34 -2.92 6.74
C LYS A 299 22.22 -2.06 5.47
N LEU A 300 22.70 -0.81 5.52
CA LEU A 300 22.79 0.07 4.36
C LEU A 300 23.70 -0.49 3.26
N SER A 301 24.78 -1.18 3.63
CA SER A 301 25.74 -1.75 2.68
C SER A 301 25.24 -3.03 2.00
N LEU A 302 24.21 -3.69 2.53
CA LEU A 302 23.75 -4.96 1.95
C LEU A 302 23.17 -4.83 0.53
N TYR A 303 22.69 -3.65 0.12
CA TYR A 303 22.14 -3.48 -1.22
C TYR A 303 23.15 -3.73 -2.34
N VAL A 304 24.46 -3.56 -2.06
CA VAL A 304 25.50 -3.83 -3.06
C VAL A 304 25.77 -5.33 -3.27
N THR A 305 25.19 -6.20 -2.44
CA THR A 305 25.43 -7.66 -2.50
C THR A 305 24.53 -8.38 -3.49
N ASP A 306 23.42 -7.75 -3.90
CA ASP A 306 22.46 -8.31 -4.84
C ASP A 306 21.88 -7.18 -5.71
N GLY A 307 21.91 -7.33 -7.03
CA GLY A 307 21.40 -6.32 -7.96
C GLY A 307 19.89 -6.08 -7.89
N ARG A 308 19.13 -6.98 -7.29
CA ARG A 308 17.70 -6.84 -7.08
C ARG A 308 17.36 -5.88 -5.93
N TYR A 309 18.25 -5.77 -4.94
CA TYR A 309 18.00 -4.91 -3.78
C TYR A 309 17.98 -3.44 -4.19
N LYS A 310 17.09 -2.67 -3.60
CA LYS A 310 17.01 -1.22 -3.83
C LYS A 310 17.87 -0.46 -2.83
N ILE A 311 18.40 0.68 -3.26
CA ILE A 311 19.17 1.57 -2.40
C ILE A 311 18.31 2.20 -1.30
N ASP A 312 17.00 2.33 -1.57
CA ASP A 312 16.00 2.92 -0.66
C ASP A 312 14.69 2.13 -0.67
N ASP A 313 13.79 2.48 0.24
CA ASP A 313 12.46 1.89 0.40
C ASP A 313 11.33 2.74 -0.23
N ASN A 314 11.66 3.60 -1.16
CA ASN A 314 10.70 4.51 -1.82
C ASN A 314 9.49 3.79 -2.44
N MET A 315 9.60 2.50 -2.80
CA MET A 315 8.46 1.75 -3.34
C MET A 315 7.36 1.59 -2.29
N VAL A 316 7.72 1.21 -1.06
CA VAL A 316 6.74 1.08 0.01
C VAL A 316 6.23 2.44 0.49
N GLU A 317 7.10 3.46 0.60
CA GLU A 317 6.67 4.83 0.92
C GLU A 317 5.65 5.35 -0.10
N ASN A 318 5.90 5.16 -1.40
CA ASN A 318 4.99 5.54 -2.47
C ASN A 318 3.67 4.75 -2.43
N SER A 319 3.69 3.51 -1.95
CA SER A 319 2.49 2.68 -1.81
C SER A 319 1.48 3.25 -0.82
N ILE A 320 1.96 3.98 0.19
CA ILE A 320 1.15 4.58 1.25
C ILE A 320 0.48 5.90 0.82
N ARG A 321 0.99 6.56 -0.23
CA ARG A 321 0.46 7.86 -0.70
C ARG A 321 -1.06 7.87 -0.95
N PRO A 322 -1.69 6.87 -1.58
CA PRO A 322 -3.14 6.87 -1.75
C PRO A 322 -3.89 6.90 -0.41
N LEU A 323 -3.40 6.18 0.60
CA LEU A 323 -3.98 6.23 1.95
C LEU A 323 -3.81 7.61 2.60
N ALA A 324 -2.65 8.26 2.40
CA ALA A 324 -2.39 9.60 2.91
C ALA A 324 -3.31 10.64 2.26
N ILE A 325 -3.55 10.56 0.94
CA ILE A 325 -4.49 11.43 0.22
C ILE A 325 -5.92 11.22 0.73
N GLY A 326 -6.38 9.97 0.88
CA GLY A 326 -7.69 9.67 1.44
C GLY A 326 -7.89 10.19 2.86
N ARG A 327 -6.82 10.28 3.63
CA ARG A 327 -6.79 10.84 4.98
C ARG A 327 -6.99 12.37 4.99
N VAL A 328 -6.40 13.09 4.04
CA VAL A 328 -6.49 14.56 3.92
C VAL A 328 -7.85 14.99 3.38
N ASN A 329 -8.41 14.26 2.41
CA ASN A 329 -9.65 14.62 1.72
C ASN A 329 -10.92 14.36 2.54
N GLY A 330 -10.79 14.03 3.78
CA GLY A 330 -11.89 13.98 4.71
C GLY A 330 -12.15 12.61 5.29
N ASN A 331 -12.27 12.61 6.57
CA ASN A 331 -12.88 11.61 7.44
C ASN A 331 -12.77 10.19 6.87
N CYS A 332 -11.55 9.66 6.86
CA CYS A 332 -11.42 8.23 6.93
C CYS A 332 -12.07 7.81 8.25
N GLU A 333 -13.41 7.77 8.25
CA GLU A 333 -14.13 6.94 9.20
C GLU A 333 -13.66 5.53 8.93
N CYS A 334 -12.56 5.14 9.55
CA CYS A 334 -12.08 3.77 9.55
C CYS A 334 -13.00 2.91 10.42
N SER A 335 -14.31 3.02 10.17
CA SER A 335 -15.30 2.05 10.63
C SER A 335 -15.08 0.64 10.04
N ILE A 336 -14.20 0.52 9.03
CA ILE A 336 -13.83 -0.76 8.41
C ILE A 336 -13.03 -1.66 9.36
N PHE A 337 -12.28 -1.07 10.26
CA PHE A 337 -11.50 -1.78 11.26
C PHE A 337 -12.19 -1.79 12.63
N GLY A 338 -13.53 -1.79 12.62
CA GLY A 338 -14.33 -1.89 13.83
C GLY A 338 -13.83 -3.03 14.70
N LYS A 339 -13.52 -2.72 15.94
CA LYS A 339 -13.35 -3.74 16.99
C LYS A 339 -14.59 -4.65 16.94
N LYS A 340 -14.34 -5.97 16.87
CA LYS A 340 -15.33 -6.96 17.28
C LYS A 340 -15.65 -6.76 18.75
#